data_aea784035dcf0850701da74588807e27
#
_entry.id   aea784035dcf0850701da74588807e27
#
_cell.length_a   1.000
_cell.length_b   1.000
_cell.length_c   1.000
_cell.angle_alpha   90.00
_cell.angle_beta   90.00
_cell.angle_gamma   90.00
#
_symmetry.space_group_name_H-M   'P 1'
#
loop_
_entity.id
_entity.type
_entity.pdbx_description
1 polymer ?
#
loop_
_entity_poly.entity_id
_entity_poly.type
_entity_poly.pdbx_seq_one_letter_code
_entity_poly.pdbx_strand_id
1 'polypeptide(L)'
;MSQEIEYTLAEISEFIGSKIVGNSTAVVNNIATLENATKESISFLANKKYHKFIKTTLANAVIVSTSFDTDDRLNYLVSEDPYLAYAKLTNLFKKSINEPDKAIIHPSAVISNESKIGKDVSIDANVVIGPNCIIGNNVIIRSNCSLVQDVEIGDFSVIHNGSVLGSDGFGYAPSKDGYVKIEQLGKLIIGKNVEIGASCTIDRGALDNTEIHDGVKLDNQIQIAHNVVLGENSAIAASCAIAGSTVIGKNFQMGGLSGVLGHLSICDNVTIGAHTLITKSINESGNYIGIMPAQKQKDWAKSAVFIKKRV
;
A
#
# COMPACT_ATOMS: atom_id res chain seq x y z
N MET A 1 7.75 -21.28 -25.92
CA MET A 1 7.19 -20.05 -26.51
C MET A 1 6.13 -19.58 -25.55
N SER A 2 6.34 -18.46 -24.85
CA SER A 2 5.29 -17.84 -24.00
C SER A 2 4.15 -17.42 -24.93
N GLN A 3 2.93 -17.90 -24.70
CA GLN A 3 1.75 -17.37 -25.38
C GLN A 3 1.75 -15.84 -25.13
N GLU A 4 1.77 -15.05 -26.19
CA GLU A 4 1.51 -13.63 -26.09
C GLU A 4 0.08 -13.48 -25.60
N ILE A 5 -0.12 -12.74 -24.52
CA ILE A 5 -1.43 -12.46 -23.94
C ILE A 5 -2.08 -11.39 -24.81
N GLU A 6 -3.15 -11.76 -25.51
CA GLU A 6 -3.92 -10.84 -26.35
C GLU A 6 -5.36 -10.80 -25.90
N TYR A 7 -5.94 -9.60 -25.91
CA TYR A 7 -7.33 -9.37 -25.58
C TYR A 7 -8.01 -8.47 -26.60
N THR A 8 -9.23 -8.77 -26.96
CA THR A 8 -10.11 -7.87 -27.71
C THR A 8 -10.58 -6.72 -26.81
N LEU A 9 -10.91 -5.57 -27.40
CA LEU A 9 -11.47 -4.46 -26.63
C LEU A 9 -12.85 -4.82 -26.04
N ALA A 10 -13.59 -5.77 -26.64
CA ALA A 10 -14.83 -6.30 -26.08
C ALA A 10 -14.59 -7.01 -24.74
N GLU A 11 -13.63 -7.94 -24.68
CA GLU A 11 -13.27 -8.68 -23.45
C GLU A 11 -12.78 -7.71 -22.35
N ILE A 12 -11.93 -6.75 -22.71
CA ILE A 12 -11.45 -5.75 -21.76
C ILE A 12 -12.60 -4.90 -21.24
N SER A 13 -13.49 -4.43 -22.12
CA SER A 13 -14.63 -3.58 -21.76
C SER A 13 -15.57 -4.27 -20.77
N GLU A 14 -15.87 -5.54 -21.00
CA GLU A 14 -16.66 -6.37 -20.09
C GLU A 14 -15.98 -6.51 -18.72
N PHE A 15 -14.68 -6.82 -18.73
CA PHE A 15 -13.91 -7.02 -17.51
C PHE A 15 -13.79 -5.78 -16.62
N ILE A 16 -13.54 -4.61 -17.22
CA ILE A 16 -13.39 -3.35 -16.45
C ILE A 16 -14.71 -2.62 -16.23
N GLY A 17 -15.81 -3.04 -16.87
CA GLY A 17 -17.11 -2.41 -16.78
C GLY A 17 -17.17 -1.07 -17.50
N SER A 18 -16.64 -0.96 -18.73
CA SER A 18 -16.61 0.27 -19.54
C SER A 18 -17.51 0.19 -20.76
N LYS A 19 -17.72 1.33 -21.44
CA LYS A 19 -18.42 1.40 -22.71
C LYS A 19 -17.43 1.63 -23.86
N ILE A 20 -17.55 0.86 -24.94
CA ILE A 20 -16.67 1.01 -26.11
C ILE A 20 -17.21 2.08 -27.06
N VAL A 21 -16.31 2.93 -27.56
CA VAL A 21 -16.51 3.80 -28.73
C VAL A 21 -15.40 3.43 -29.73
N GLY A 22 -15.79 2.92 -30.90
CA GLY A 22 -14.88 2.41 -31.93
C GLY A 22 -15.00 0.92 -32.19
N ASN A 23 -13.90 0.27 -32.61
CA ASN A 23 -13.87 -1.14 -33.01
C ASN A 23 -13.73 -2.08 -31.82
N SER A 24 -14.79 -2.77 -31.46
CA SER A 24 -14.81 -3.73 -30.33
C SER A 24 -13.96 -4.99 -30.57
N THR A 25 -13.66 -5.34 -31.82
CA THR A 25 -12.85 -6.51 -32.18
C THR A 25 -11.36 -6.22 -32.32
N ALA A 26 -10.96 -4.94 -32.13
CA ALA A 26 -9.55 -4.58 -32.12
C ALA A 26 -8.83 -5.29 -30.95
N VAL A 27 -7.60 -5.73 -31.20
CA VAL A 27 -6.80 -6.53 -30.25
C VAL A 27 -5.66 -5.72 -29.70
N VAL A 28 -5.37 -5.90 -28.43
CA VAL A 28 -4.21 -5.32 -27.73
C VAL A 28 -3.50 -6.40 -26.90
N ASN A 29 -2.18 -6.28 -26.77
CA ASN A 29 -1.34 -7.27 -26.07
C ASN A 29 -0.53 -6.67 -24.92
N ASN A 30 -0.60 -5.36 -24.70
CA ASN A 30 0.11 -4.70 -23.61
C ASN A 30 -0.58 -3.41 -23.16
N ILE A 31 -0.19 -2.95 -21.97
CA ILE A 31 -0.59 -1.66 -21.42
C ILE A 31 0.63 -0.73 -21.50
N ALA A 32 0.43 0.49 -21.99
CA ALA A 32 1.49 1.49 -22.09
C ALA A 32 1.00 2.89 -21.71
N THR A 33 1.93 3.78 -21.39
CA THR A 33 1.60 5.21 -21.24
C THR A 33 1.23 5.82 -22.58
N LEU A 34 0.46 6.91 -22.60
CA LEU A 34 0.08 7.58 -23.85
C LEU A 34 1.28 7.95 -24.72
N GLU A 35 2.42 8.27 -24.11
CA GLU A 35 3.66 8.68 -24.79
C GLU A 35 4.42 7.52 -25.43
N ASN A 36 4.36 6.34 -24.82
CA ASN A 36 5.14 5.16 -25.22
C ASN A 36 4.28 4.05 -25.87
N ALA A 37 3.01 4.30 -26.07
CA ALA A 37 2.09 3.34 -26.64
C ALA A 37 2.40 3.04 -28.12
N THR A 38 2.16 1.80 -28.52
CA THR A 38 2.22 1.31 -29.90
C THR A 38 0.81 0.97 -30.39
N LYS A 39 0.69 0.54 -31.65
CA LYS A 39 -0.59 0.07 -32.23
C LYS A 39 -1.15 -1.20 -31.56
N GLU A 40 -0.38 -1.85 -30.71
CA GLU A 40 -0.76 -3.05 -29.96
C GLU A 40 -1.09 -2.74 -28.49
N SER A 41 -0.98 -1.44 -28.11
CA SER A 41 -1.14 -1.03 -26.71
C SER A 41 -2.51 -0.47 -26.42
N ILE A 42 -3.00 -0.74 -25.20
CA ILE A 42 -4.06 0.03 -24.56
C ILE A 42 -3.43 1.02 -23.56
N SER A 43 -3.95 2.24 -23.50
CA SER A 43 -3.50 3.28 -22.59
C SER A 43 -4.67 3.82 -21.75
N PHE A 44 -4.40 4.79 -20.88
CA PHE A 44 -5.43 5.43 -20.07
C PHE A 44 -5.14 6.92 -19.85
N LEU A 45 -6.20 7.70 -19.65
CA LEU A 45 -6.16 9.13 -19.33
C LEU A 45 -6.97 9.42 -18.07
N ALA A 46 -6.33 9.31 -16.90
CA ALA A 46 -6.94 9.65 -15.63
C ALA A 46 -6.61 11.08 -15.14
N ASN A 47 -5.54 11.70 -15.66
CA ASN A 47 -5.10 13.02 -15.24
C ASN A 47 -5.03 13.99 -16.43
N LYS A 48 -5.70 15.13 -16.31
CA LYS A 48 -5.75 16.19 -17.34
C LYS A 48 -4.38 16.67 -17.82
N LYS A 49 -3.34 16.57 -16.99
CA LYS A 49 -1.95 16.92 -17.34
C LYS A 49 -1.44 16.15 -18.56
N TYR A 50 -1.91 14.93 -18.78
CA TYR A 50 -1.51 14.06 -19.88
C TYR A 50 -2.40 14.21 -21.14
N HIS A 51 -3.43 15.03 -21.10
CA HIS A 51 -4.36 15.25 -22.21
C HIS A 51 -3.66 15.63 -23.52
N LYS A 52 -2.58 16.39 -23.44
CA LYS A 52 -1.78 16.80 -24.62
C LYS A 52 -1.26 15.62 -25.44
N PHE A 53 -1.02 14.45 -24.81
CA PHE A 53 -0.49 13.28 -25.49
C PHE A 53 -1.55 12.45 -26.24
N ILE A 54 -2.83 12.71 -26.02
CA ILE A 54 -3.90 12.05 -26.77
C ILE A 54 -3.76 12.30 -28.28
N LYS A 55 -3.34 13.49 -28.66
CA LYS A 55 -3.19 13.87 -30.09
C LYS A 55 -2.06 13.13 -30.81
N THR A 56 -1.06 12.64 -30.09
CA THR A 56 0.15 12.05 -30.63
C THR A 56 0.33 10.58 -30.29
N THR A 57 -0.47 10.03 -29.40
CA THR A 57 -0.36 8.63 -29.02
C THR A 57 -0.60 7.70 -30.20
N LEU A 58 0.12 6.59 -30.22
CA LEU A 58 -0.07 5.48 -31.14
C LEU A 58 -0.90 4.33 -30.54
N ALA A 59 -1.46 4.54 -29.34
CA ALA A 59 -2.31 3.53 -28.69
C ALA A 59 -3.46 3.09 -29.59
N ASN A 60 -3.73 1.78 -29.62
CA ASN A 60 -4.92 1.25 -30.30
C ASN A 60 -6.21 1.69 -29.57
N ALA A 61 -6.16 1.72 -28.24
CA ALA A 61 -7.30 2.16 -27.44
C ALA A 61 -6.85 2.96 -26.22
N VAL A 62 -7.74 3.84 -25.72
CA VAL A 62 -7.50 4.64 -24.52
C VAL A 62 -8.70 4.60 -23.59
N ILE A 63 -8.47 4.29 -22.31
CA ILE A 63 -9.48 4.41 -21.26
C ILE A 63 -9.61 5.90 -20.90
N VAL A 64 -10.83 6.42 -20.97
CA VAL A 64 -11.15 7.84 -20.72
C VAL A 64 -12.37 8.00 -19.82
N SER A 65 -12.55 9.20 -19.26
CA SER A 65 -13.74 9.51 -18.45
C SER A 65 -14.98 9.72 -19.33
N THR A 66 -16.16 9.62 -18.71
CA THR A 66 -17.45 9.91 -19.37
C THR A 66 -17.59 11.35 -19.87
N SER A 67 -16.79 12.27 -19.34
CA SER A 67 -16.77 13.68 -19.77
C SER A 67 -15.75 13.97 -20.88
N PHE A 68 -15.07 12.92 -21.41
CA PHE A 68 -14.10 13.08 -22.49
C PHE A 68 -14.79 13.07 -23.85
N ASP A 69 -14.47 14.04 -24.69
CA ASP A 69 -14.96 14.09 -26.08
C ASP A 69 -14.15 13.12 -26.95
N THR A 70 -14.79 12.03 -27.36
CA THR A 70 -14.17 11.01 -28.21
C THR A 70 -14.20 11.43 -29.68
N ASP A 71 -13.16 11.06 -30.44
CA ASP A 71 -13.05 11.23 -31.89
C ASP A 71 -12.95 9.86 -32.60
N ASP A 72 -12.96 9.86 -33.93
CA ASP A 72 -12.88 8.63 -34.74
C ASP A 72 -11.44 8.13 -34.96
N ARG A 73 -10.44 8.77 -34.37
CA ARG A 73 -9.02 8.47 -34.58
C ARG A 73 -8.53 7.28 -33.77
N LEU A 74 -9.11 7.07 -32.59
CA LEU A 74 -8.75 6.01 -31.65
C LEU A 74 -9.99 5.21 -31.22
N ASN A 75 -9.75 4.04 -30.68
CA ASN A 75 -10.78 3.35 -29.92
C ASN A 75 -10.77 3.86 -28.47
N TYR A 76 -11.94 4.02 -27.87
CA TYR A 76 -12.05 4.48 -26.48
C TYR A 76 -12.84 3.50 -25.63
N LEU A 77 -12.37 3.29 -24.40
CA LEU A 77 -13.13 2.63 -23.35
C LEU A 77 -13.55 3.68 -22.31
N VAL A 78 -14.81 4.03 -22.34
CA VAL A 78 -15.37 5.11 -21.51
C VAL A 78 -15.77 4.55 -20.14
N SER A 79 -15.19 5.08 -19.08
CA SER A 79 -15.42 4.66 -17.69
C SER A 79 -15.75 5.86 -16.80
N GLU A 80 -16.54 5.66 -15.76
CA GLU A 80 -16.79 6.68 -14.72
C GLU A 80 -15.50 7.03 -13.96
N ASP A 81 -14.66 6.02 -13.70
CA ASP A 81 -13.34 6.18 -13.10
C ASP A 81 -12.26 5.50 -13.94
N PRO A 82 -11.57 6.26 -14.83
CA PRO A 82 -10.50 5.72 -15.67
C PRO A 82 -9.30 5.17 -14.89
N TYR A 83 -9.03 5.67 -13.68
CA TYR A 83 -7.91 5.19 -12.87
C TYR A 83 -8.22 3.83 -12.24
N LEU A 84 -9.44 3.66 -11.71
CA LEU A 84 -9.92 2.37 -11.24
C LEU A 84 -10.01 1.34 -12.38
N ALA A 85 -10.50 1.76 -13.55
CA ALA A 85 -10.55 0.91 -14.74
C ALA A 85 -9.15 0.43 -15.17
N TYR A 86 -8.15 1.33 -15.16
CA TYR A 86 -6.75 0.99 -15.38
C TYR A 86 -6.23 0.00 -14.33
N ALA A 87 -6.50 0.23 -13.06
CA ALA A 87 -6.08 -0.68 -11.99
C ALA A 87 -6.66 -2.10 -12.18
N LYS A 88 -7.94 -2.20 -12.56
CA LYS A 88 -8.56 -3.50 -12.92
C LYS A 88 -7.88 -4.12 -14.13
N LEU A 89 -7.64 -3.33 -15.19
CA LEU A 89 -7.02 -3.79 -16.42
C LEU A 89 -5.65 -4.43 -16.19
N THR A 90 -4.84 -3.89 -15.25
CA THR A 90 -3.52 -4.46 -14.94
C THR A 90 -3.58 -5.91 -14.52
N ASN A 91 -4.70 -6.39 -13.93
CA ASN A 91 -4.86 -7.78 -13.54
C ASN A 91 -4.96 -8.73 -14.75
N LEU A 92 -5.50 -8.28 -15.90
CA LEU A 92 -5.53 -9.09 -17.12
C LEU A 92 -4.13 -9.28 -17.71
N PHE A 93 -3.31 -8.24 -17.65
CA PHE A 93 -1.95 -8.24 -18.21
C PHE A 93 -0.87 -8.63 -17.20
N LYS A 94 -1.27 -8.92 -15.97
CA LYS A 94 -0.35 -9.46 -14.97
C LYS A 94 0.17 -10.79 -15.51
N LYS A 95 1.38 -10.79 -16.07
CA LYS A 95 2.06 -12.04 -16.35
C LYS A 95 2.17 -12.77 -15.03
N SER A 96 1.72 -14.00 -14.96
CA SER A 96 1.94 -14.87 -13.82
C SER A 96 3.44 -15.19 -13.72
N ILE A 97 4.20 -14.16 -13.32
CA ILE A 97 5.58 -14.33 -12.92
C ILE A 97 5.49 -14.99 -11.55
N ASN A 98 5.42 -16.34 -11.58
CA ASN A 98 5.44 -17.15 -10.37
C ASN A 98 4.30 -16.88 -9.36
N GLU A 99 3.05 -16.70 -9.81
CA GLU A 99 1.95 -17.22 -9.00
C GLU A 99 1.94 -18.72 -9.28
N PRO A 100 2.44 -19.53 -8.37
CA PRO A 100 2.25 -20.96 -8.54
C PRO A 100 0.74 -21.20 -8.53
N ASP A 101 0.24 -21.99 -9.49
CA ASP A 101 -1.13 -22.50 -9.47
C ASP A 101 -1.43 -23.33 -8.20
N LYS A 102 -0.47 -23.39 -7.29
CA LYS A 102 -0.53 -24.07 -5.99
C LYS A 102 0.27 -23.27 -4.96
N ALA A 103 -0.29 -23.14 -3.77
CA ALA A 103 0.42 -22.70 -2.58
C ALA A 103 1.77 -23.44 -2.45
N ILE A 104 2.83 -22.68 -2.30
CA ILE A 104 4.19 -23.23 -2.18
C ILE A 104 4.84 -22.71 -0.92
N ILE A 105 5.26 -23.64 -0.05
CA ILE A 105 6.19 -23.32 1.03
C ILE A 105 7.59 -23.66 0.52
N HIS A 106 8.43 -22.62 0.40
CA HIS A 106 9.80 -22.82 -0.07
C HIS A 106 10.60 -23.67 0.93
N PRO A 107 11.44 -24.63 0.48
CA PRO A 107 12.18 -25.52 1.37
C PRO A 107 13.12 -24.82 2.37
N SER A 108 13.54 -23.58 2.11
CA SER A 108 14.37 -22.80 3.04
C SER A 108 13.55 -21.97 4.04
N ALA A 109 12.23 -22.03 4.02
CA ALA A 109 11.41 -21.40 5.06
C ALA A 109 11.50 -22.19 6.36
N VAL A 110 11.59 -21.50 7.49
CA VAL A 110 11.62 -22.08 8.83
C VAL A 110 10.32 -21.71 9.55
N ILE A 111 9.52 -22.71 9.86
CA ILE A 111 8.19 -22.51 10.47
C ILE A 111 8.13 -23.30 11.78
N SER A 112 7.77 -22.61 12.86
CA SER A 112 7.56 -23.24 14.17
C SER A 112 6.39 -24.24 14.12
N ASN A 113 6.54 -25.38 14.77
CA ASN A 113 5.49 -26.39 14.90
C ASN A 113 4.28 -25.91 15.73
N GLU A 114 4.43 -24.83 16.47
CA GLU A 114 3.35 -24.20 17.28
C GLU A 114 2.50 -23.24 16.46
N SER A 115 2.89 -22.98 15.20
CA SER A 115 2.16 -22.06 14.32
C SER A 115 1.18 -22.79 13.42
N LYS A 116 0.10 -22.11 13.05
CA LYS A 116 -0.97 -22.62 12.20
C LYS A 116 -0.94 -21.90 10.86
N ILE A 117 -0.86 -22.68 9.77
CA ILE A 117 -0.87 -22.16 8.41
C ILE A 117 -2.17 -22.55 7.74
N GLY A 118 -2.87 -21.57 7.17
CA GLY A 118 -4.13 -21.76 6.44
C GLY A 118 -3.96 -22.48 5.10
N LYS A 119 -5.03 -22.48 4.32
CA LYS A 119 -5.04 -23.07 2.98
C LYS A 119 -4.49 -22.07 1.95
N ASP A 120 -3.88 -22.61 0.90
CA ASP A 120 -3.42 -21.85 -0.26
C ASP A 120 -2.46 -20.68 0.12
N VAL A 121 -1.61 -20.90 1.15
CA VAL A 121 -0.61 -19.95 1.60
C VAL A 121 0.69 -20.13 0.81
N SER A 122 1.24 -19.04 0.30
CA SER A 122 2.55 -19.02 -0.37
C SER A 122 3.59 -18.42 0.56
N ILE A 123 4.66 -19.16 0.83
CA ILE A 123 5.77 -18.75 1.69
C ILE A 123 7.07 -18.88 0.90
N ASP A 124 7.69 -17.74 0.62
CA ASP A 124 8.90 -17.66 -0.20
C ASP A 124 10.18 -18.05 0.59
N ALA A 125 11.32 -17.99 -0.09
CA ALA A 125 12.62 -18.39 0.45
C ALA A 125 13.02 -17.55 1.69
N ASN A 126 13.65 -18.23 2.66
CA ASN A 126 14.21 -17.63 3.87
C ASN A 126 13.20 -16.90 4.77
N VAL A 127 11.93 -17.21 4.68
CA VAL A 127 10.91 -16.72 5.62
C VAL A 127 11.05 -17.47 6.93
N VAL A 128 11.00 -16.75 8.05
CA VAL A 128 10.99 -17.32 9.40
C VAL A 128 9.67 -17.02 10.07
N ILE A 129 8.96 -18.05 10.52
CA ILE A 129 7.71 -17.95 11.29
C ILE A 129 7.93 -18.58 12.65
N GLY A 130 8.01 -17.73 13.68
CA GLY A 130 8.20 -18.12 15.07
C GLY A 130 6.95 -18.74 15.71
N PRO A 131 6.96 -18.99 17.02
CA PRO A 131 5.90 -19.72 17.71
C PRO A 131 4.56 -18.96 17.77
N ASN A 132 3.47 -19.71 17.88
CA ASN A 132 2.10 -19.23 18.09
C ASN A 132 1.57 -18.30 16.98
N CYS A 133 2.18 -18.27 15.78
CA CYS A 133 1.65 -17.48 14.67
C CYS A 133 0.43 -18.19 14.04
N ILE A 134 -0.54 -17.39 13.58
CA ILE A 134 -1.74 -17.86 12.89
C ILE A 134 -1.82 -17.16 11.54
N ILE A 135 -1.65 -17.93 10.47
CA ILE A 135 -1.68 -17.41 9.10
C ILE A 135 -2.98 -17.85 8.44
N GLY A 136 -3.77 -16.90 7.96
CA GLY A 136 -5.04 -17.14 7.25
C GLY A 136 -4.87 -17.79 5.90
N ASN A 137 -5.98 -17.93 5.16
CA ASN A 137 -5.99 -18.55 3.84
C ASN A 137 -5.52 -17.56 2.75
N ASN A 138 -4.92 -18.08 1.68
CA ASN A 138 -4.47 -17.28 0.53
C ASN A 138 -3.51 -16.14 0.89
N VAL A 139 -2.77 -16.26 2.00
CA VAL A 139 -1.74 -15.31 2.41
C VAL A 139 -0.47 -15.54 1.60
N ILE A 140 0.18 -14.46 1.22
CA ILE A 140 1.47 -14.49 0.51
C ILE A 140 2.52 -13.82 1.39
N ILE A 141 3.58 -14.55 1.73
CA ILE A 141 4.72 -14.05 2.50
C ILE A 141 5.97 -14.14 1.63
N ARG A 142 6.48 -12.99 1.23
CA ARG A 142 7.64 -12.88 0.34
C ARG A 142 8.96 -13.14 1.07
N SER A 143 10.01 -13.35 0.29
CA SER A 143 11.33 -13.77 0.80
C SER A 143 11.89 -12.88 1.90
N ASN A 144 12.62 -13.49 2.82
CA ASN A 144 13.34 -12.85 3.93
C ASN A 144 12.43 -12.11 4.94
N CYS A 145 11.14 -12.41 5.00
CA CYS A 145 10.27 -11.91 6.06
C CYS A 145 10.48 -12.67 7.36
N SER A 146 10.28 -11.98 8.49
CA SER A 146 10.35 -12.58 9.83
C SER A 146 9.06 -12.27 10.59
N LEU A 147 8.32 -13.29 11.00
CA LEU A 147 7.20 -13.23 11.93
C LEU A 147 7.73 -13.76 13.27
N VAL A 148 7.93 -12.87 14.25
CA VAL A 148 8.71 -13.21 15.44
C VAL A 148 7.95 -14.20 16.32
N GLN A 149 6.80 -13.83 16.88
CA GLN A 149 5.90 -14.70 17.64
C GLN A 149 4.55 -14.05 17.87
N ASP A 150 3.50 -14.85 18.13
CA ASP A 150 2.13 -14.38 18.42
C ASP A 150 1.60 -13.39 17.38
N VAL A 151 1.90 -13.61 16.10
CA VAL A 151 1.42 -12.81 14.96
C VAL A 151 0.24 -13.50 14.31
N GLU A 152 -0.87 -12.78 14.17
CA GLU A 152 -2.05 -13.23 13.46
C GLU A 152 -2.22 -12.46 12.15
N ILE A 153 -2.37 -13.17 11.01
CA ILE A 153 -2.56 -12.56 9.69
C ILE A 153 -3.85 -13.09 9.08
N GLY A 154 -4.75 -12.19 8.74
CA GLY A 154 -6.03 -12.49 8.09
C GLY A 154 -5.88 -12.87 6.61
N ASP A 155 -6.95 -13.50 6.08
CA ASP A 155 -7.00 -14.05 4.72
C ASP A 155 -6.65 -13.01 3.64
N PHE A 156 -6.05 -13.46 2.53
CA PHE A 156 -5.73 -12.68 1.33
C PHE A 156 -4.74 -11.53 1.57
N SER A 157 -3.99 -11.56 2.65
CA SER A 157 -2.97 -10.54 2.94
C SER A 157 -1.65 -10.87 2.28
N VAL A 158 -0.88 -9.83 1.94
CA VAL A 158 0.43 -9.93 1.28
C VAL A 158 1.48 -9.20 2.10
N ILE A 159 2.56 -9.92 2.43
CA ILE A 159 3.71 -9.37 3.14
C ILE A 159 4.91 -9.36 2.20
N HIS A 160 5.40 -8.17 1.86
CA HIS A 160 6.53 -8.02 0.94
C HIS A 160 7.89 -8.21 1.64
N ASN A 161 8.90 -8.41 0.80
CA ASN A 161 10.25 -8.84 1.15
C ASN A 161 10.88 -8.08 2.33
N GLY A 162 11.49 -8.82 3.24
CA GLY A 162 12.32 -8.27 4.30
C GLY A 162 11.56 -7.57 5.44
N SER A 163 10.24 -7.70 5.50
CA SER A 163 9.46 -7.12 6.59
C SER A 163 9.56 -7.94 7.86
N VAL A 164 9.57 -7.26 9.01
CA VAL A 164 9.66 -7.86 10.35
C VAL A 164 8.39 -7.55 11.13
N LEU A 165 7.68 -8.58 11.53
CA LEU A 165 6.37 -8.49 12.17
C LEU A 165 6.39 -9.11 13.56
N GLY A 166 5.87 -8.41 14.57
CA GLY A 166 5.73 -8.91 15.92
C GLY A 166 7.02 -8.87 16.76
N SER A 167 7.99 -8.02 16.40
CA SER A 167 9.14 -7.73 17.26
C SER A 167 8.73 -6.92 18.49
N ASP A 168 9.55 -6.95 19.54
CA ASP A 168 9.33 -6.15 20.73
C ASP A 168 9.38 -4.66 20.40
N GLY A 169 8.38 -3.92 20.89
CA GLY A 169 8.37 -2.47 20.84
C GLY A 169 9.36 -1.82 21.80
N PHE A 170 9.58 -0.53 21.65
CA PHE A 170 10.50 0.26 22.47
C PHE A 170 9.84 0.62 23.83
N GLY A 171 9.92 -0.27 24.79
CA GLY A 171 9.40 -0.10 26.14
C GLY A 171 10.52 -0.20 27.19
N TYR A 172 10.88 0.93 27.85
CA TYR A 172 11.90 0.97 28.88
C TYR A 172 11.55 1.95 29.99
N ALA A 173 11.65 1.51 31.25
CA ALA A 173 11.50 2.36 32.41
C ALA A 173 12.88 2.88 32.88
N PRO A 174 13.06 4.19 33.08
CA PRO A 174 14.30 4.73 33.62
C PRO A 174 14.46 4.31 35.10
N SER A 175 15.69 3.94 35.47
CA SER A 175 16.07 3.64 36.84
C SER A 175 17.39 4.36 37.20
N LYS A 176 17.84 4.24 38.45
CA LYS A 176 19.11 4.82 38.89
C LYS A 176 20.33 4.20 38.17
N ASP A 177 20.20 2.95 37.77
CA ASP A 177 21.26 2.17 37.16
C ASP A 177 21.14 2.01 35.64
N GLY A 178 20.24 2.80 34.98
CA GLY A 178 19.98 2.74 33.56
C GLY A 178 18.50 2.45 33.24
N TYR A 179 18.25 1.67 32.20
CA TYR A 179 16.92 1.34 31.72
C TYR A 179 16.55 -0.11 32.05
N VAL A 180 15.33 -0.30 32.57
CA VAL A 180 14.74 -1.63 32.77
C VAL A 180 13.75 -1.86 31.61
N LYS A 181 13.91 -2.98 30.90
CA LYS A 181 13.03 -3.37 29.81
C LYS A 181 11.62 -3.64 30.32
N ILE A 182 10.61 -3.13 29.61
CA ILE A 182 9.21 -3.50 29.75
C ILE A 182 8.93 -4.60 28.74
N GLU A 183 8.64 -5.82 29.23
CA GLU A 183 8.36 -6.96 28.37
C GLU A 183 7.10 -6.72 27.53
N GLN A 184 7.14 -7.17 26.28
CA GLN A 184 6.05 -6.99 25.31
C GLN A 184 5.23 -8.28 25.28
N LEU A 185 4.07 -8.28 25.93
CA LEU A 185 3.25 -9.47 26.19
C LEU A 185 2.01 -9.55 25.29
N GLY A 186 1.67 -8.43 24.61
CA GLY A 186 0.57 -8.38 23.64
C GLY A 186 0.95 -9.05 22.32
N LYS A 187 0.03 -9.05 21.38
CA LYS A 187 0.18 -9.65 20.04
C LYS A 187 0.31 -8.59 18.95
N LEU A 188 0.58 -9.05 17.73
CA LEU A 188 0.32 -8.30 16.50
C LEU A 188 -0.82 -8.99 15.76
N ILE A 189 -1.91 -8.25 15.49
CA ILE A 189 -3.08 -8.72 14.75
C ILE A 189 -3.21 -7.95 13.45
N ILE A 190 -3.15 -8.65 12.33
CA ILE A 190 -3.29 -8.11 10.97
C ILE A 190 -4.58 -8.67 10.37
N GLY A 191 -5.45 -7.79 9.89
CA GLY A 191 -6.71 -8.13 9.27
C GLY A 191 -6.59 -8.77 7.88
N LYS A 192 -7.72 -8.85 7.18
CA LYS A 192 -7.83 -9.43 5.83
C LYS A 192 -7.50 -8.40 4.75
N ASN A 193 -7.05 -8.89 3.59
CA ASN A 193 -6.73 -8.05 2.43
C ASN A 193 -5.75 -6.91 2.75
N VAL A 194 -4.89 -7.11 3.75
CA VAL A 194 -3.82 -6.16 4.11
C VAL A 194 -2.61 -6.37 3.19
N GLU A 195 -1.99 -5.28 2.76
CA GLU A 195 -0.74 -5.35 2.02
C GLU A 195 0.33 -4.55 2.76
N ILE A 196 1.43 -5.23 3.13
CA ILE A 196 2.57 -4.64 3.84
C ILE A 196 3.76 -4.62 2.90
N GLY A 197 4.23 -3.43 2.56
CA GLY A 197 5.36 -3.18 1.68
C GLY A 197 6.68 -3.76 2.19
N ALA A 198 7.72 -3.66 1.38
CA ALA A 198 9.02 -4.22 1.71
C ALA A 198 9.71 -3.46 2.86
N SER A 199 10.45 -4.22 3.68
CA SER A 199 11.24 -3.67 4.79
C SER A 199 10.43 -2.85 5.80
N CYS A 200 9.15 -3.19 6.00
CA CYS A 200 8.35 -2.63 7.08
C CYS A 200 8.67 -3.31 8.40
N THR A 201 8.55 -2.57 9.50
CA THR A 201 8.68 -3.10 10.85
C THR A 201 7.42 -2.77 11.65
N ILE A 202 6.77 -3.79 12.21
CA ILE A 202 5.52 -3.63 12.98
C ILE A 202 5.70 -4.35 14.30
N ASP A 203 5.72 -3.58 15.39
CA ASP A 203 5.96 -4.10 16.72
C ASP A 203 4.69 -4.74 17.30
N ARG A 204 4.87 -5.75 18.15
CA ARG A 204 3.80 -6.32 18.97
C ARG A 204 3.37 -5.35 20.06
N GLY A 205 2.23 -5.56 20.65
CA GLY A 205 1.77 -4.74 21.77
C GLY A 205 2.49 -5.04 23.09
N ALA A 206 2.52 -4.07 23.99
CA ALA A 206 3.11 -4.25 25.31
C ALA A 206 2.22 -5.13 26.22
N LEU A 207 0.96 -4.74 26.44
CA LEU A 207 -0.06 -5.51 27.17
C LEU A 207 -1.24 -5.83 26.26
N ASP A 208 -1.84 -4.78 25.68
CA ASP A 208 -2.83 -4.91 24.63
C ASP A 208 -2.14 -5.14 23.27
N ASN A 209 -2.91 -5.42 22.23
CA ASN A 209 -2.37 -5.74 20.92
C ASN A 209 -1.98 -4.51 20.11
N THR A 210 -1.10 -4.70 19.12
CA THR A 210 -0.99 -3.83 17.96
C THR A 210 -1.93 -4.38 16.88
N GLU A 211 -2.75 -3.54 16.26
CA GLU A 211 -3.80 -3.95 15.34
C GLU A 211 -3.76 -3.20 14.03
N ILE A 212 -3.69 -3.94 12.92
CA ILE A 212 -3.81 -3.44 11.56
C ILE A 212 -5.08 -4.01 10.97
N HIS A 213 -6.10 -3.18 10.76
CA HIS A 213 -7.41 -3.65 10.35
C HIS A 213 -7.50 -3.98 8.86
N ASP A 214 -8.66 -4.50 8.44
CA ASP A 214 -8.89 -5.01 7.08
C ASP A 214 -8.62 -3.95 5.99
N GLY A 215 -8.07 -4.40 4.87
CA GLY A 215 -7.89 -3.57 3.68
C GLY A 215 -6.75 -2.54 3.74
N VAL A 216 -6.02 -2.44 4.84
CA VAL A 216 -4.89 -1.51 5.00
C VAL A 216 -3.80 -1.76 3.97
N LYS A 217 -3.23 -0.68 3.43
CA LYS A 217 -2.11 -0.70 2.49
C LYS A 217 -0.95 0.11 3.05
N LEU A 218 0.15 -0.55 3.33
CA LEU A 218 1.41 0.04 3.77
C LEU A 218 2.43 -0.06 2.63
N ASP A 219 3.00 1.07 2.23
CA ASP A 219 4.12 1.13 1.30
C ASP A 219 5.43 0.70 2.02
N ASN A 220 6.55 0.81 1.37
CA ASN A 220 7.84 0.30 1.87
C ASN A 220 8.40 1.11 3.05
N GLN A 221 9.20 0.45 3.92
CA GLN A 221 9.97 1.07 5.00
C GLN A 221 9.11 1.83 6.02
N ILE A 222 7.96 1.31 6.38
CA ILE A 222 7.08 1.90 7.40
C ILE A 222 7.37 1.29 8.75
N GLN A 223 7.45 2.13 9.81
CA GLN A 223 7.49 1.71 11.21
C GLN A 223 6.14 1.91 11.87
N ILE A 224 5.56 0.85 12.40
CA ILE A 224 4.39 0.87 13.30
C ILE A 224 4.85 0.39 14.67
N ALA A 225 4.79 1.28 15.65
CA ALA A 225 5.19 0.96 17.02
C ALA A 225 4.11 0.18 17.80
N HIS A 226 4.49 -0.29 19.00
CA HIS A 226 3.62 -1.09 19.86
C HIS A 226 2.28 -0.41 20.20
N ASN A 227 1.23 -1.20 20.33
CA ASN A 227 -0.13 -0.76 20.70
C ASN A 227 -0.76 0.25 19.72
N VAL A 228 -0.28 0.37 18.52
CA VAL A 228 -0.94 1.16 17.47
C VAL A 228 -2.17 0.40 16.98
N VAL A 229 -3.29 1.11 16.82
CA VAL A 229 -4.47 0.62 16.12
C VAL A 229 -4.64 1.41 14.84
N LEU A 230 -4.60 0.75 13.68
CA LEU A 230 -4.78 1.37 12.36
C LEU A 230 -6.08 0.87 11.72
N GLY A 231 -7.02 1.78 11.54
CA GLY A 231 -8.37 1.50 11.05
C GLY A 231 -8.43 1.04 9.59
N GLU A 232 -9.54 0.42 9.25
CA GLU A 232 -9.81 -0.21 7.94
C GLU A 232 -9.55 0.71 6.75
N ASN A 233 -9.09 0.13 5.63
CA ASN A 233 -8.87 0.80 4.34
C ASN A 233 -7.92 2.01 4.41
N SER A 234 -7.05 2.07 5.40
CA SER A 234 -6.03 3.10 5.50
C SER A 234 -4.89 2.83 4.52
N ALA A 235 -4.28 3.91 3.99
CA ALA A 235 -3.17 3.83 3.04
C ALA A 235 -2.03 4.75 3.47
N ILE A 236 -0.84 4.19 3.68
CA ILE A 236 0.34 4.93 4.16
C ILE A 236 1.46 4.78 3.16
N ALA A 237 1.96 5.90 2.66
CA ALA A 237 3.09 5.93 1.72
C ALA A 237 4.43 5.70 2.43
N ALA A 238 5.48 5.45 1.64
CA ALA A 238 6.78 4.98 2.11
C ALA A 238 7.45 5.85 3.18
N SER A 239 8.24 5.18 4.03
CA SER A 239 9.11 5.80 5.04
C SER A 239 8.37 6.64 6.08
N CYS A 240 7.14 6.26 6.40
CA CYS A 240 6.36 6.85 7.48
C CYS A 240 6.57 6.13 8.80
N ALA A 241 6.33 6.83 9.92
CA ALA A 241 6.39 6.26 11.25
C ALA A 241 5.17 6.64 12.10
N ILE A 242 4.58 5.66 12.80
CA ILE A 242 3.53 5.86 13.77
C ILE A 242 4.03 5.41 15.14
N ALA A 243 4.12 6.35 16.08
CA ALA A 243 4.61 6.08 17.42
C ALA A 243 3.55 5.37 18.28
N GLY A 244 4.01 4.73 19.36
CA GLY A 244 3.23 3.80 20.17
C GLY A 244 1.94 4.35 20.76
N SER A 245 0.99 3.47 20.97
CA SER A 245 -0.33 3.74 21.57
C SER A 245 -1.19 4.78 20.85
N THR A 246 -0.93 4.96 19.55
CA THR A 246 -1.74 5.85 18.68
C THR A 246 -2.90 5.06 18.08
N VAL A 247 -4.10 5.64 18.11
CA VAL A 247 -5.31 5.07 17.52
C VAL A 247 -5.71 5.90 16.29
N ILE A 248 -5.78 5.26 15.14
CA ILE A 248 -6.11 5.88 13.86
C ILE A 248 -7.39 5.26 13.31
N GLY A 249 -8.34 6.10 12.95
CA GLY A 249 -9.62 5.70 12.37
C GLY A 249 -9.52 5.15 10.95
N LYS A 250 -10.67 4.89 10.35
CA LYS A 250 -10.80 4.30 9.01
C LYS A 250 -10.49 5.28 7.88
N ASN A 251 -10.11 4.74 6.71
CA ASN A 251 -9.84 5.51 5.50
C ASN A 251 -8.77 6.61 5.68
N PHE A 252 -7.84 6.39 6.58
CA PHE A 252 -6.72 7.29 6.81
C PHE A 252 -5.73 7.22 5.65
N GLN A 253 -5.27 8.38 5.19
CA GLN A 253 -4.26 8.46 4.14
C GLN A 253 -3.05 9.27 4.63
N MET A 254 -1.83 8.79 4.37
CA MET A 254 -0.63 9.46 4.84
C MET A 254 0.44 9.52 3.75
N GLY A 255 0.82 10.73 3.37
CA GLY A 255 1.90 10.98 2.42
C GLY A 255 3.26 10.60 2.98
N GLY A 256 4.17 10.19 2.09
CA GLY A 256 5.48 9.65 2.47
C GLY A 256 6.34 10.56 3.35
N LEU A 257 7.26 9.96 4.09
CA LEU A 257 8.18 10.62 5.02
C LEU A 257 7.47 11.42 6.14
N SER A 258 6.25 11.03 6.50
CA SER A 258 5.46 11.67 7.56
C SER A 258 5.52 10.89 8.86
N GLY A 259 5.20 11.54 9.97
CA GLY A 259 5.23 10.95 11.30
C GLY A 259 4.00 11.30 12.15
N VAL A 260 3.62 10.39 13.04
CA VAL A 260 2.58 10.60 14.06
C VAL A 260 3.18 10.32 15.43
N LEU A 261 3.11 11.29 16.36
CA LEU A 261 3.58 11.08 17.73
C LEU A 261 2.69 10.10 18.49
N GLY A 262 3.22 9.56 19.59
CA GLY A 262 2.54 8.55 20.39
C GLY A 262 1.35 9.08 21.17
N HIS A 263 0.46 8.15 21.57
CA HIS A 263 -0.72 8.39 22.41
C HIS A 263 -1.73 9.38 21.82
N LEU A 264 -1.80 9.46 20.48
CA LEU A 264 -2.75 10.32 19.78
C LEU A 264 -3.97 9.52 19.31
N SER A 265 -5.09 10.24 19.12
CA SER A 265 -6.28 9.73 18.45
C SER A 265 -6.54 10.52 17.19
N ILE A 266 -6.72 9.84 16.07
CA ILE A 266 -7.02 10.44 14.76
C ILE A 266 -8.34 9.86 14.29
N CYS A 267 -9.32 10.71 13.98
CA CYS A 267 -10.63 10.29 13.52
C CYS A 267 -10.58 9.72 12.08
N ASP A 268 -11.72 9.18 11.63
CA ASP A 268 -11.89 8.63 10.29
C ASP A 268 -11.71 9.69 9.18
N ASN A 269 -11.33 9.25 7.98
CA ASN A 269 -11.28 10.06 6.75
C ASN A 269 -10.33 11.27 6.85
N VAL A 270 -9.18 11.10 7.48
CA VAL A 270 -8.11 12.12 7.55
C VAL A 270 -7.05 11.82 6.50
N THR A 271 -6.61 12.84 5.78
CA THR A 271 -5.50 12.77 4.82
C THR A 271 -4.35 13.66 5.28
N ILE A 272 -3.16 13.08 5.38
CA ILE A 272 -1.93 13.77 5.78
C ILE A 272 -1.03 13.97 4.55
N GLY A 273 -0.62 15.20 4.29
CA GLY A 273 0.36 15.49 3.24
C GLY A 273 1.75 14.95 3.57
N ALA A 274 2.58 14.75 2.54
CA ALA A 274 3.95 14.25 2.73
C ALA A 274 4.80 15.15 3.64
N HIS A 275 5.80 14.56 4.32
CA HIS A 275 6.72 15.25 5.25
C HIS A 275 6.02 15.98 6.41
N THR A 276 4.84 15.54 6.81
CA THR A 276 4.07 16.16 7.89
C THR A 276 4.26 15.42 9.21
N LEU A 277 4.53 16.14 10.29
CA LEU A 277 4.56 15.59 11.65
C LEU A 277 3.26 15.95 12.39
N ILE A 278 2.49 14.94 12.78
CA ILE A 278 1.29 15.09 13.59
C ILE A 278 1.68 15.03 15.07
N THR A 279 1.44 16.12 15.80
CA THR A 279 1.83 16.28 17.20
C THR A 279 0.66 16.36 18.17
N LYS A 280 -0.58 16.35 17.67
CA LYS A 280 -1.82 16.43 18.45
C LYS A 280 -2.89 15.56 17.81
N SER A 281 -3.84 15.09 18.61
CA SER A 281 -5.02 14.36 18.14
C SER A 281 -5.82 15.18 17.13
N ILE A 282 -6.42 14.50 16.15
CA ILE A 282 -7.24 15.08 15.09
C ILE A 282 -8.66 14.54 15.22
N ASN A 283 -9.61 15.43 15.53
CA ASN A 283 -11.01 15.07 15.78
C ASN A 283 -11.95 15.42 14.61
N GLU A 284 -11.44 16.05 13.56
CA GLU A 284 -12.22 16.43 12.38
C GLU A 284 -11.59 15.81 11.12
N SER A 285 -12.42 15.23 10.26
CA SER A 285 -11.97 14.72 8.95
C SER A 285 -11.46 15.85 8.06
N GLY A 286 -10.52 15.54 7.17
CA GLY A 286 -9.99 16.55 6.24
C GLY A 286 -8.53 16.36 5.89
N ASN A 287 -7.97 17.34 5.19
CA ASN A 287 -6.61 17.33 4.70
C ASN A 287 -5.70 18.19 5.58
N TYR A 288 -4.61 17.61 6.09
CA TYR A 288 -3.65 18.26 6.98
C TYR A 288 -2.26 18.24 6.36
N ILE A 289 -1.57 19.38 6.36
CA ILE A 289 -0.22 19.53 5.82
C ILE A 289 0.60 20.38 6.80
N GLY A 290 1.77 19.87 7.18
CA GLY A 290 2.66 20.51 8.16
C GLY A 290 4.08 20.76 7.66
N ILE A 291 4.30 20.95 6.35
CA ILE A 291 5.61 21.19 5.75
C ILE A 291 5.65 22.49 4.95
N MET A 292 6.81 23.13 4.94
CA MET A 292 7.10 24.24 4.01
C MET A 292 7.63 23.69 2.68
N PRO A 293 7.10 24.15 1.54
CA PRO A 293 7.64 23.80 0.23
C PRO A 293 9.13 24.18 0.12
N ALA A 294 9.88 23.43 -0.69
CA ALA A 294 11.29 23.71 -0.95
C ALA A 294 11.45 25.11 -1.57
N GLN A 295 12.44 25.84 -1.09
CA GLN A 295 12.78 27.19 -1.52
C GLN A 295 14.28 27.28 -1.82
N LYS A 296 14.70 28.32 -2.57
CA LYS A 296 16.12 28.65 -2.65
C LYS A 296 16.64 29.00 -1.26
N GLN A 297 17.87 28.62 -0.93
CA GLN A 297 18.46 28.82 0.40
C GLN A 297 18.29 30.23 0.95
N LYS A 298 18.48 31.27 0.11
CA LYS A 298 18.32 32.70 0.51
C LYS A 298 16.90 33.03 0.94
N ASP A 299 15.89 32.45 0.27
CA ASP A 299 14.48 32.72 0.56
C ASP A 299 14.02 31.90 1.77
N TRP A 300 14.50 30.64 1.88
CA TRP A 300 14.28 29.81 3.07
C TRP A 300 14.82 30.47 4.34
N ALA A 301 16.02 31.05 4.30
CA ALA A 301 16.61 31.77 5.45
C ALA A 301 15.73 32.92 5.93
N LYS A 302 15.11 33.67 5.02
CA LYS A 302 14.16 34.73 5.36
C LYS A 302 12.89 34.19 6.01
N SER A 303 12.33 33.13 5.44
CA SER A 303 11.15 32.45 5.96
C SER A 303 11.40 31.85 7.35
N ALA A 304 12.56 31.25 7.59
CA ALA A 304 12.95 30.68 8.88
C ALA A 304 13.05 31.73 9.99
N VAL A 305 13.56 32.92 9.69
CA VAL A 305 13.58 34.06 10.64
C VAL A 305 12.16 34.50 11.01
N PHE A 306 11.25 34.56 10.05
CA PHE A 306 9.86 34.91 10.29
C PHE A 306 9.13 33.91 11.21
N ILE A 307 9.35 32.61 11.01
CA ILE A 307 8.79 31.54 11.87
C ILE A 307 9.33 31.72 13.30
N LYS A 308 10.65 31.86 13.46
CA LYS A 308 11.30 32.04 14.78
C LYS A 308 10.76 33.25 15.58
N LYS A 309 10.29 34.30 14.92
CA LYS A 309 9.72 35.47 15.59
C LYS A 309 8.27 35.31 16.07
N ARG A 310 7.59 34.20 15.66
CA ARG A 310 6.19 33.93 16.03
C ARG A 310 6.04 32.84 17.09
N VAL A 311 7.12 32.19 17.49
CA VAL A 311 7.24 31.26 18.62
C VAL A 311 7.90 32.05 19.77
#